data_2daffe86f64e9e4dbe555804db25e2ca
#
_entry.id   2daffe86f64e9e4dbe555804db25e2ca
#
_cell.length_a   1.000
_cell.length_b   1.000
_cell.length_c   1.000
_cell.angle_alpha   90.00
_cell.angle_beta   90.00
_cell.angle_gamma   90.00
#
_symmetry.space_group_name_H-M   'P 1'
#
loop_
_entity.id
_entity.type
_entity.pdbx_description
1 polymer ?
#
loop_
_entity_poly.entity_id
_entity_poly.type
_entity_poly.pdbx_seq_one_letter_code
_entity_poly.pdbx_strand_id
1 'polypeptide(L)'
;LFNIEMVRAIMEGRKTVTRRAVKLPYHPGDILWVRETWNGDWCDHYIYKADGGSAKAAGYAAEPKWRPSIHMPREAARLFLRVTDVRVERLQDINLIAVWDRTIKPADLHLYGWDANPWIQVIEFERISKDEALGGEGGRGRTTEGAG
;
A
#
# COMPACT_ATOMS: atom_id res chain seq x y z
N LEU A 1 -2.16 0.43 -5.92
CA LEU A 1 -3.07 0.90 -4.87
C LEU A 1 -3.37 -0.23 -3.89
N PHE A 2 -3.26 0.03 -2.62
CA PHE A 2 -3.73 -0.89 -1.58
C PHE A 2 -5.19 -0.59 -1.29
N ASN A 3 -6.04 -1.60 -1.43
CA ASN A 3 -7.43 -1.52 -1.01
C ASN A 3 -7.54 -1.73 0.51
N ILE A 4 -8.76 -1.60 1.04
CA ILE A 4 -9.01 -1.73 2.49
C ILE A 4 -8.56 -3.09 3.02
N GLU A 5 -8.79 -4.18 2.29
CA GLU A 5 -8.38 -5.53 2.69
C GLU A 5 -6.85 -5.67 2.75
N MET A 6 -6.14 -5.06 1.81
CA MET A 6 -4.68 -5.03 1.81
C MET A 6 -4.13 -4.20 2.97
N VAL A 7 -4.75 -3.05 3.27
CA VAL A 7 -4.37 -2.21 4.42
C VAL A 7 -4.55 -3.00 5.73
N ARG A 8 -5.69 -3.67 5.90
CA ARG A 8 -5.93 -4.53 7.06
C ARG A 8 -4.91 -5.66 7.15
N ALA A 9 -4.58 -6.29 6.04
CA ALA A 9 -3.59 -7.36 6.00
C ALA A 9 -2.18 -6.88 6.38
N ILE A 10 -1.82 -5.64 6.04
CA ILE A 10 -0.56 -5.01 6.48
C ILE A 10 -0.61 -4.77 8.00
N MET A 11 -1.72 -4.22 8.51
CA MET A 11 -1.88 -3.95 9.94
C MET A 11 -1.78 -5.21 10.79
N GLU A 12 -2.28 -6.33 10.29
CA GLU A 12 -2.26 -7.63 10.94
C GLU A 12 -0.96 -8.42 10.70
N GLY A 13 -0.03 -7.88 9.93
CA GLY A 13 1.23 -8.54 9.59
C GLY A 13 1.12 -9.68 8.56
N ARG A 14 -0.05 -9.88 7.95
CA ARG A 14 -0.29 -10.93 6.95
C ARG A 14 0.25 -10.59 5.56
N LYS A 15 0.34 -9.30 5.22
CA LYS A 15 0.85 -8.84 3.93
C LYS A 15 2.24 -8.27 4.08
N THR A 16 3.21 -8.93 3.48
CA THR A 16 4.64 -8.56 3.51
C THR A 16 5.25 -8.43 2.11
N VAL A 17 4.45 -8.67 1.07
CA VAL A 17 4.91 -8.66 -0.33
C VAL A 17 3.90 -7.94 -1.20
N THR A 18 4.39 -7.19 -2.15
CA THR A 18 3.59 -6.65 -3.25
C THR A 18 4.26 -6.97 -4.59
N ARG A 19 3.44 -7.14 -5.63
CA ARG A 19 3.88 -7.47 -6.98
C ARG A 19 3.33 -6.47 -7.98
N ARG A 20 4.17 -6.06 -8.92
CA ARG A 20 3.82 -5.04 -9.93
C ARG A 20 4.33 -5.46 -11.31
N ALA A 21 3.49 -5.31 -12.32
CA ALA A 21 3.87 -5.55 -13.71
C ALA A 21 4.79 -4.46 -14.28
N VAL A 22 4.79 -3.29 -13.67
CA VAL A 22 5.67 -2.18 -14.04
C VAL A 22 6.79 -2.01 -13.02
N LYS A 23 7.96 -1.64 -13.52
CA LYS A 23 9.11 -1.37 -12.65
C LYS A 23 8.88 -0.09 -11.86
N LEU A 24 8.94 -0.21 -10.55
CA LEU A 24 8.93 0.91 -9.62
C LEU A 24 10.36 1.24 -9.16
N PRO A 25 10.65 2.48 -8.83
CA PRO A 25 12.00 2.92 -8.48
C PRO A 25 12.37 2.61 -7.02
N TYR A 26 11.89 1.50 -6.47
CA TYR A 26 12.14 1.12 -5.09
C TYR A 26 13.43 0.32 -4.95
N HIS A 27 14.11 0.52 -3.83
CA HIS A 27 15.33 -0.17 -3.45
C HIS A 27 15.22 -0.70 -2.03
N PRO A 28 15.96 -1.77 -1.67
CA PRO A 28 16.07 -2.18 -0.28
C PRO A 28 16.50 -1.03 0.62
N GLY A 29 15.83 -0.88 1.76
CA GLY A 29 16.05 0.23 2.69
C GLY A 29 15.12 1.42 2.49
N ASP A 30 14.44 1.53 1.36
CA ASP A 30 13.46 2.60 1.13
C ASP A 30 12.31 2.50 2.12
N ILE A 31 11.84 3.66 2.56
CA ILE A 31 10.67 3.78 3.44
C ILE A 31 9.50 4.27 2.62
N LEU A 32 8.44 3.48 2.63
CA LEU A 32 7.19 3.76 1.96
C LEU A 32 6.14 4.16 2.99
N TRP A 33 5.32 5.13 2.68
CA TRP A 33 4.11 5.40 3.45
C TRP A 33 2.87 4.97 2.66
N VAL A 34 1.95 4.31 3.35
CA VAL A 34 0.75 3.73 2.75
C VAL A 34 -0.35 4.77 2.68
N ARG A 35 -0.90 4.96 1.49
CA ARG A 35 -2.11 5.76 1.29
C ARG A 35 -3.34 4.88 1.42
N GLU A 36 -4.28 5.33 2.20
CA GLU A 36 -5.54 4.64 2.44
C GLU A 36 -6.74 5.59 2.37
N THR A 37 -7.93 5.07 2.28
CA THR A 37 -9.16 5.87 2.31
C THR A 37 -9.31 6.52 3.69
N TRP A 38 -9.46 7.81 3.74
CA TRP A 38 -9.30 8.64 4.93
C TRP A 38 -10.26 9.82 4.98
N ASN A 39 -10.31 10.50 6.11
CA ASN A 39 -10.88 11.84 6.26
C ASN A 39 -10.16 12.58 7.39
N GLY A 40 -10.02 13.89 7.27
CA GLY A 40 -9.37 14.76 8.25
C GLY A 40 -10.16 16.03 8.58
N ASP A 41 -11.41 16.11 8.17
CA ASP A 41 -12.23 17.32 8.34
C ASP A 41 -12.83 17.45 9.75
N TRP A 42 -12.61 16.46 10.61
CA TRP A 42 -13.27 16.33 11.89
C TRP A 42 -12.24 16.25 13.02
N CYS A 43 -12.20 17.26 13.85
CA CYS A 43 -11.31 17.30 15.00
C CYS A 43 -9.83 17.16 14.60
N ASP A 44 -8.93 17.49 15.43
CA ASP A 44 -7.47 17.53 15.18
C ASP A 44 -6.81 16.18 14.86
N HIS A 45 -7.54 15.22 14.31
CA HIS A 45 -7.00 13.91 13.96
C HIS A 45 -7.63 13.34 12.69
N TYR A 46 -6.88 12.42 12.07
CA TYR A 46 -7.31 11.68 10.88
C TYR A 46 -8.08 10.41 11.25
N ILE A 47 -9.04 10.04 10.43
CA ILE A 47 -9.77 8.78 10.53
C ILE A 47 -9.61 7.98 9.25
N TYR A 48 -9.74 6.66 9.35
CA TYR A 48 -9.43 5.74 8.27
C TYR A 48 -10.54 4.71 8.09
N LYS A 49 -10.96 4.53 6.85
CA LYS A 49 -12.05 3.60 6.53
C LYS A 49 -11.71 2.16 6.84
N ALA A 50 -10.43 1.80 6.78
CA ALA A 50 -9.97 0.44 7.08
C ALA A 50 -10.20 0.03 8.54
N ASP A 51 -10.34 0.96 9.47
CA ASP A 51 -10.60 0.66 10.89
C ASP A 51 -11.97 0.03 11.13
N GLY A 52 -12.81 0.01 10.14
CA GLY A 52 -14.07 -0.74 10.15
C GLY A 52 -15.03 -0.18 11.19
N GLY A 53 -15.88 0.45 11.18
CA GLY A 53 -16.83 1.05 12.06
C GLY A 53 -17.50 2.25 11.37
N SER A 54 -18.72 2.49 11.66
CA SER A 54 -19.31 3.74 11.23
C SER A 54 -18.66 4.86 12.06
N ALA A 55 -18.45 6.01 11.46
CA ALA A 55 -18.04 7.19 12.20
C ALA A 55 -19.01 7.47 13.36
N LYS A 56 -20.27 7.10 13.20
CA LYS A 56 -21.29 7.16 14.22
C LYS A 56 -20.98 6.26 15.43
N ALA A 57 -20.46 5.05 15.20
CA ALA A 57 -20.01 4.17 16.29
C ALA A 57 -18.79 4.72 17.03
N ALA A 58 -17.98 5.53 16.36
CA ALA A 58 -16.84 6.23 16.94
C ALA A 58 -17.22 7.57 17.62
N GLY A 59 -18.52 7.89 17.72
CA GLY A 59 -19.02 9.10 18.40
C GLY A 59 -19.23 10.31 17.50
N TYR A 60 -19.10 10.17 16.19
CA TYR A 60 -19.39 11.26 15.25
C TYR A 60 -20.89 11.34 14.91
N ALA A 61 -21.38 12.57 14.71
CA ALA A 61 -22.80 12.81 14.46
C ALA A 61 -23.29 12.27 13.10
N ALA A 62 -22.39 12.11 12.14
CA ALA A 62 -22.68 11.63 10.79
C ALA A 62 -21.50 10.86 10.22
N GLU A 63 -21.77 10.02 9.21
CA GLU A 63 -20.69 9.38 8.43
C GLU A 63 -19.87 10.45 7.71
N PRO A 64 -18.53 10.39 7.80
CA PRO A 64 -17.68 11.32 7.10
C PRO A 64 -17.73 11.05 5.60
N LYS A 65 -17.49 12.08 4.81
CA LYS A 65 -17.25 11.91 3.39
C LYS A 65 -15.85 11.32 3.19
N TRP A 66 -15.78 10.03 2.90
CA TRP A 66 -14.50 9.37 2.68
C TRP A 66 -13.77 9.96 1.46
N ARG A 67 -12.50 10.26 1.65
CA ARG A 67 -11.62 10.79 0.60
C ARG A 67 -10.79 9.65 0.00
N PRO A 68 -10.59 9.65 -1.33
CA PRO A 68 -9.74 8.67 -2.01
C PRO A 68 -8.30 8.70 -1.48
N SER A 69 -7.66 7.53 -1.48
CA SER A 69 -6.28 7.37 -1.04
C SER A 69 -5.28 8.23 -1.80
N ILE A 70 -5.54 8.50 -3.08
CA ILE A 70 -4.66 9.34 -3.92
C ILE A 70 -4.52 10.78 -3.42
N HIS A 71 -5.49 11.26 -2.64
CA HIS A 71 -5.49 12.60 -2.07
C HIS A 71 -5.00 12.65 -0.61
N MET A 72 -4.58 11.52 -0.05
CA MET A 72 -4.09 11.46 1.32
C MET A 72 -2.75 12.21 1.45
N PRO A 73 -2.64 13.20 2.33
CA PRO A 73 -1.37 13.85 2.59
C PRO A 73 -0.46 12.95 3.43
N ARG A 74 0.85 13.16 3.32
CA ARG A 74 1.84 12.35 4.04
C ARG A 74 1.68 12.40 5.55
N GLU A 75 1.34 13.54 6.09
CA GLU A 75 1.11 13.74 7.53
C GLU A 75 -0.04 12.90 8.09
N ALA A 76 -1.01 12.54 7.23
CA ALA A 76 -2.10 11.64 7.58
C ALA A 76 -1.69 10.16 7.56
N ALA A 77 -0.52 9.83 7.05
CA ALA A 77 -0.05 8.45 6.98
C ALA A 77 0.23 7.88 8.38
N ARG A 78 -0.22 6.66 8.60
CA ARG A 78 -0.03 5.91 9.85
C ARG A 78 0.70 4.58 9.65
N LEU A 79 0.75 4.09 8.40
CA LEU A 79 1.42 2.84 8.05
C LEU A 79 2.66 3.15 7.24
N PHE A 80 3.78 2.69 7.73
CA PHE A 80 5.09 2.84 7.12
C PHE A 80 5.72 1.48 6.90
N LEU A 81 6.33 1.30 5.73
CA LEU A 81 6.93 0.05 5.30
C LEU A 81 8.39 0.30 4.93
N ARG A 82 9.27 -0.56 5.40
CA ARG A 82 10.66 -0.59 4.91
C ARG A 82 10.78 -1.68 3.87
N VAL A 83 11.27 -1.35 2.70
CA VAL A 83 11.56 -2.32 1.65
C VAL A 83 12.76 -3.16 2.09
N THR A 84 12.58 -4.48 2.13
CA THR A 84 13.62 -5.42 2.53
C THR A 84 14.28 -6.11 1.34
N ASP A 85 13.52 -6.35 0.27
CA ASP A 85 14.04 -6.96 -0.96
C ASP A 85 13.26 -6.48 -2.19
N VAL A 86 13.94 -6.37 -3.30
CA VAL A 86 13.35 -6.08 -4.61
C VAL A 86 13.97 -7.04 -5.63
N ARG A 87 13.13 -7.84 -6.26
CA ARG A 87 13.57 -8.79 -7.30
C ARG A 87 12.60 -8.81 -8.46
N VAL A 88 13.01 -9.46 -9.54
CA VAL A 88 12.19 -9.63 -10.74
C VAL A 88 11.98 -11.13 -10.98
N GLU A 89 10.74 -11.51 -11.19
CA GLU A 89 10.32 -12.89 -11.44
C GLU A 89 9.36 -12.96 -12.63
N ARG A 90 9.28 -14.11 -13.28
CA ARG A 90 8.21 -14.36 -14.24
C ARG A 90 6.90 -14.57 -13.51
N LEU A 91 5.82 -14.03 -14.07
CA LEU A 91 4.49 -14.15 -13.45
C LEU A 91 4.09 -15.60 -13.22
N GLN A 92 4.33 -16.48 -14.19
CA GLN A 92 3.93 -17.90 -14.10
C GLN A 92 4.78 -18.73 -13.13
N ASP A 93 5.93 -18.23 -12.72
CA ASP A 93 6.73 -18.86 -11.65
C ASP A 93 6.13 -18.60 -10.26
N ILE A 94 5.17 -17.68 -10.19
CA ILE A 94 4.46 -17.34 -8.97
C ILE A 94 3.05 -17.93 -9.05
N ASN A 95 2.69 -18.80 -8.14
CA ASN A 95 1.38 -19.46 -8.16
C ASN A 95 0.22 -18.52 -7.77
N LEU A 96 -0.13 -17.60 -8.67
CA LEU A 96 -1.16 -16.56 -8.47
C LEU A 96 -2.24 -16.52 -9.57
N ILE A 97 -2.50 -17.63 -10.23
CA ILE A 97 -3.42 -17.72 -11.39
C ILE A 97 -4.78 -17.05 -11.13
N ALA A 98 -5.36 -17.30 -9.96
CA ALA A 98 -6.76 -16.94 -9.71
C ALA A 98 -7.02 -15.45 -9.48
N VAL A 99 -6.00 -14.65 -9.20
CA VAL A 99 -6.17 -13.27 -8.73
C VAL A 99 -5.51 -12.24 -9.64
N TRP A 100 -4.50 -12.63 -10.38
CA TRP A 100 -3.66 -11.68 -11.11
C TRP A 100 -4.42 -10.88 -12.18
N ASP A 101 -5.12 -11.56 -13.07
CA ASP A 101 -5.80 -10.90 -14.19
C ASP A 101 -6.91 -9.93 -13.74
N ARG A 102 -7.44 -10.14 -12.55
CA ARG A 102 -8.43 -9.20 -11.96
C ARG A 102 -7.83 -7.86 -11.57
N THR A 103 -6.52 -7.79 -11.41
CA THR A 103 -5.80 -6.55 -11.05
C THR A 103 -5.35 -5.77 -12.28
N ILE A 104 -5.42 -6.38 -13.46
CA ILE A 104 -4.98 -5.79 -14.72
C ILE A 104 -6.19 -5.25 -15.48
N LYS A 105 -6.04 -4.07 -16.06
CA LYS A 105 -7.08 -3.51 -16.93
C LYS A 105 -7.28 -4.42 -18.15
N PRO A 106 -8.53 -4.67 -18.59
CA PRO A 106 -8.80 -5.53 -19.74
C PRO A 106 -8.00 -5.17 -21.00
N ALA A 107 -7.78 -3.90 -21.26
CA ALA A 107 -6.99 -3.44 -22.40
C ALA A 107 -5.51 -3.83 -22.32
N ASP A 108 -4.99 -4.08 -21.13
CA ASP A 108 -3.57 -4.34 -20.88
C ASP A 108 -3.28 -5.84 -20.65
N LEU A 109 -4.31 -6.70 -20.66
CA LEU A 109 -4.15 -8.14 -20.42
C LEU A 109 -3.18 -8.81 -21.41
N HIS A 110 -3.14 -8.36 -22.66
CA HIS A 110 -2.24 -8.89 -23.68
C HIS A 110 -0.75 -8.62 -23.39
N LEU A 111 -0.46 -7.64 -22.53
CA LEU A 111 0.91 -7.27 -22.14
C LEU A 111 1.26 -7.77 -20.73
N TYR A 112 0.32 -7.74 -19.82
CA TYR A 112 0.56 -7.94 -18.39
C TYR A 112 -0.30 -9.02 -17.76
N GLY A 113 -1.19 -9.64 -18.52
CA GLY A 113 -2.02 -10.75 -18.05
C GLY A 113 -1.23 -12.04 -17.86
N TRP A 114 -1.89 -13.02 -17.26
CA TRP A 114 -1.30 -14.33 -16.97
C TRP A 114 -0.69 -15.00 -18.21
N ASP A 115 -1.43 -15.02 -19.31
CA ASP A 115 -1.00 -15.69 -20.55
C ASP A 115 0.21 -15.01 -21.20
N ALA A 116 0.37 -13.70 -21.00
CA ALA A 116 1.54 -12.97 -21.49
C ALA A 116 2.81 -13.31 -20.71
N ASN A 117 2.67 -13.89 -19.53
CA ASN A 117 3.79 -14.26 -18.65
C ASN A 117 4.87 -13.17 -18.53
N PRO A 118 4.49 -11.94 -18.15
CA PRO A 118 5.43 -10.83 -18.10
C PRO A 118 6.44 -11.00 -16.97
N TRP A 119 7.53 -10.26 -17.07
CA TRP A 119 8.39 -10.01 -15.93
C TRP A 119 7.67 -9.09 -14.95
N ILE A 120 7.66 -9.46 -13.69
CA ILE A 120 7.05 -8.67 -12.62
C ILE A 120 8.09 -8.32 -11.55
N GLN A 121 7.93 -7.16 -10.97
CA GLN A 121 8.72 -6.75 -9.82
C GLN A 121 8.06 -7.25 -8.54
N VAL A 122 8.82 -7.95 -7.74
CA VAL A 122 8.41 -8.42 -6.41
C VAL A 122 9.11 -7.56 -5.36
N ILE A 123 8.33 -6.94 -4.51
CA ILE A 123 8.81 -6.04 -3.47
C ILE A 123 8.39 -6.62 -2.13
N GLU A 124 9.37 -7.04 -1.34
CA GLU A 124 9.18 -7.47 0.03
C GLU A 124 9.37 -6.29 0.98
N PHE A 125 8.59 -6.24 2.03
CA PHE A 125 8.64 -5.17 3.00
C PHE A 125 8.31 -5.66 4.41
N GLU A 126 8.74 -4.89 5.39
CA GLU A 126 8.35 -5.01 6.78
C GLU A 126 7.63 -3.74 7.25
N ARG A 127 6.69 -3.88 8.16
CA ARG A 127 6.05 -2.74 8.81
C ARG A 127 6.98 -2.16 9.87
N ILE A 128 7.13 -0.85 9.85
CA ILE A 128 7.88 -0.10 10.87
C ILE A 128 6.97 0.94 11.54
N SER A 129 7.37 1.45 12.70
CA SER A 129 6.64 2.52 13.37
C SER A 129 6.82 3.85 12.65
N LYS A 130 5.90 4.78 12.89
CA LYS A 130 6.01 6.15 12.39
C LYS A 130 7.28 6.85 12.91
N ASP A 131 7.60 6.65 14.18
CA ASP A 131 8.78 7.23 14.79
C ASP A 131 10.07 6.70 14.15
N GLU A 132 10.13 5.40 13.90
CA GLU A 132 11.24 4.78 13.19
C GLU A 132 11.36 5.29 11.74
N ALA A 133 10.23 5.49 11.06
CA ALA A 133 10.20 6.00 9.70
C ALA A 133 10.64 7.46 9.58
N LEU A 134 10.33 8.29 10.57
CA LEU A 134 10.54 9.74 10.53
C LEU A 134 11.65 10.22 11.46
N GLY A 135 12.01 9.46 12.50
CA GLY A 135 12.94 9.85 13.56
C GLY A 135 14.33 9.22 13.47
N GLY A 136 14.61 8.40 12.47
CA GLY A 136 15.91 7.76 12.28
C GLY A 136 16.97 8.73 11.78
N GLU A 137 17.57 9.53 12.66
CA GLU A 137 18.85 10.14 12.39
C GLU A 137 19.89 9.02 12.21
N GLY A 138 20.26 8.72 10.98
CA GLY A 138 21.32 7.79 10.65
C GLY A 138 21.06 6.84 9.50
N GLY A 139 19.86 6.71 9.03
CA GLY A 139 19.55 5.94 7.82
C GLY A 139 19.23 6.86 6.65
N ARG A 140 20.08 6.88 5.65
CA ARG A 140 19.80 7.54 4.35
C ARG A 140 18.70 6.77 3.61
N GLY A 141 17.53 6.62 4.24
CA GLY A 141 16.36 6.06 3.64
C GLY A 141 15.66 7.13 2.80
N ARG A 142 15.61 6.92 1.50
CA ARG A 142 14.77 7.74 0.63
C ARG A 142 13.31 7.50 0.97
N THR A 143 12.58 8.53 1.39
CA THR A 143 11.15 8.42 1.56
C THR A 143 10.50 8.54 0.19
N THR A 144 10.00 7.45 -0.34
CA THR A 144 9.29 7.45 -1.61
C THR A 144 7.79 7.55 -1.38
N GLU A 145 7.16 8.43 -2.14
CA GLU A 145 5.73 8.63 -2.11
C GLU A 145 4.99 7.37 -2.56
N GLY A 146 4.22 6.81 -1.63
CA GLY A 146 3.05 6.05 -1.98
C GLY A 146 3.23 4.71 -2.68
N ALA A 147 3.41 3.66 -1.91
CA ALA A 147 2.85 2.38 -2.31
C ALA A 147 1.31 2.48 -2.27
N GLY A 148 0.75 3.18 -3.23
CA GLY A 148 -0.70 3.37 -3.36
C GLY A 148 -1.20 2.98 -4.71
#